data_bee154ab55c518e86f3b9f89fe7ed6b7
#
_entry.id   bee154ab55c518e86f3b9f89fe7ed6b7
#
_cell.length_a   1.000
_cell.length_b   1.000
_cell.length_c   1.000
_cell.angle_alpha   90.00
_cell.angle_beta   90.00
_cell.angle_gamma   90.00
#
_symmetry.space_group_name_H-M   'P 1'
#
loop_
_entity.id
_entity.type
_entity.pdbx_description
1 polymer ?
#
loop_
_entity_poly.entity_id
_entity_poly.type
_entity_poly.pdbx_seq_one_letter_code
_entity_poly.pdbx_strand_id
1 'polypeptide(L)'
;TFYSERYLTTLRLRQLHNLLAGIAYEHLIILANTDTYGGGGIYNSYTLTTARHPMFSPVVVHEFGHSFAALADEYGYDEYTPEYTPETEPWEQNITTLKDLSVKWGNQLPANVKIPTPVTSKNKKKIGLYEGGGNQTKNVYRAYQDCRMRTNTAQEFCPVCQRALKRLIQFYVTEGPAAE
;
A
#
# COMPACT_ATOMS: atom_id res chain seq x y z
N THR A 1 9.14 1.93 18.54
CA THR A 1 10.07 3.04 18.31
C THR A 1 9.64 3.82 17.08
N PHE A 2 9.57 5.13 17.18
CA PHE A 2 9.40 5.98 16.02
C PHE A 2 10.76 6.12 15.32
N TYR A 3 10.80 5.81 14.03
CA TYR A 3 12.00 5.98 13.20
C TYR A 3 12.14 7.45 12.75
N SER A 4 11.02 8.06 12.42
CA SER A 4 10.87 9.49 12.17
C SER A 4 9.54 9.94 12.77
N GLU A 5 9.14 11.19 12.60
CA GLU A 5 7.96 11.80 13.24
C GLU A 5 6.67 10.96 13.19
N ARG A 6 6.47 10.16 12.14
CA ARG A 6 5.26 9.35 11.96
C ARG A 6 5.52 7.86 11.66
N TYR A 7 6.76 7.49 11.30
CA TYR A 7 7.10 6.09 11.01
C TYR A 7 7.34 5.31 12.28
N LEU A 8 6.53 4.28 12.50
CA LEU A 8 6.61 3.43 13.65
C LEU A 8 7.15 2.05 13.26
N THR A 9 8.29 1.67 13.83
CA THR A 9 8.94 0.39 13.55
C THR A 9 9.54 -0.25 14.81
N THR A 10 9.93 -1.52 14.72
CA THR A 10 10.65 -2.22 15.79
C THR A 10 11.95 -2.81 15.26
N LEU A 11 13.02 -2.62 16.02
CA LEU A 11 14.32 -3.28 15.79
C LEU A 11 14.44 -4.62 16.53
N ARG A 12 13.40 -5.03 17.28
CA ARG A 12 13.41 -6.23 18.12
C ARG A 12 12.78 -7.44 17.44
N LEU A 13 13.03 -7.62 16.14
CA LEU A 13 12.42 -8.70 15.34
C LEU A 13 12.67 -10.08 15.91
N ARG A 14 13.91 -10.38 16.36
CA ARG A 14 14.23 -11.66 17.00
C ARG A 14 13.36 -11.92 18.24
N GLN A 15 13.20 -10.92 19.10
CA GLN A 15 12.36 -11.07 20.30
C GLN A 15 10.89 -11.29 19.93
N LEU A 16 10.40 -10.55 18.92
CA LEU A 16 9.05 -10.71 18.41
C LEU A 16 8.81 -12.14 17.89
N HIS A 17 9.68 -12.65 17.03
CA HIS A 17 9.55 -13.99 16.50
C HIS A 17 9.70 -15.08 17.57
N ASN A 18 10.58 -14.89 18.58
CA ASN A 18 10.70 -15.80 19.69
C ASN A 18 9.42 -15.87 20.55
N LEU A 19 8.73 -14.74 20.74
CA LEU A 19 7.44 -14.69 21.45
C LEU A 19 6.31 -15.41 20.68
N LEU A 20 6.41 -15.45 19.36
CA LEU A 20 5.42 -16.06 18.45
C LEU A 20 5.80 -17.49 18.06
N ALA A 21 6.93 -18.01 18.55
CA ALA A 21 7.38 -19.35 18.21
C ALA A 21 6.31 -20.41 18.60
N GLY A 22 5.91 -21.23 17.65
CA GLY A 22 4.88 -22.24 17.83
C GLY A 22 3.43 -21.74 17.65
N ILE A 23 3.25 -20.46 17.31
CA ILE A 23 1.93 -19.90 16.96
C ILE A 23 1.86 -19.83 15.42
N ALA A 24 0.90 -20.49 14.81
CA ALA A 24 0.63 -20.35 13.37
C ALA A 24 -0.06 -19.00 13.11
N TYR A 25 0.53 -18.19 12.23
CA TYR A 25 -0.05 -16.91 11.79
C TYR A 25 0.37 -16.56 10.37
N GLU A 26 -0.51 -15.92 9.63
CA GLU A 26 -0.23 -15.45 8.26
C GLU A 26 0.23 -13.99 8.27
N HIS A 27 -0.24 -13.20 9.23
CA HIS A 27 0.08 -11.80 9.33
C HIS A 27 0.08 -11.31 10.77
N LEU A 28 0.95 -10.35 11.07
CA LEU A 28 1.12 -9.79 12.40
C LEU A 28 0.72 -8.33 12.45
N ILE A 29 -0.19 -7.99 13.38
CA ILE A 29 -0.57 -6.60 13.67
C ILE A 29 -0.14 -6.27 15.08
N ILE A 30 0.75 -5.29 15.23
CA ILE A 30 1.29 -4.82 16.50
C ILE A 30 0.59 -3.50 16.86
N LEU A 31 -0.04 -3.47 18.01
CA LEU A 31 -0.76 -2.30 18.53
C LEU A 31 0.07 -1.65 19.64
N ALA A 32 0.65 -0.48 19.35
CA ALA A 32 1.37 0.31 20.35
C ALA A 32 0.37 1.10 21.22
N ASN A 33 0.43 0.90 22.55
CA ASN A 33 -0.45 1.58 23.50
C ASN A 33 -0.04 3.04 23.73
N THR A 34 -0.21 3.88 22.72
CA THR A 34 0.07 5.32 22.76
C THR A 34 -0.94 6.09 21.93
N ASP A 35 -1.08 7.37 22.21
CA ASP A 35 -1.92 8.34 21.48
C ASP A 35 -1.14 9.18 20.47
N THR A 36 0.17 9.00 20.38
CA THR A 36 1.01 9.66 19.37
C THR A 36 0.69 9.11 17.98
N TYR A 37 0.46 9.99 17.00
CA TYR A 37 0.23 9.59 15.62
C TYR A 37 1.39 8.78 15.05
N GLY A 38 1.11 7.64 14.39
CA GLY A 38 2.14 6.88 13.69
C GLY A 38 1.67 5.50 13.25
N GLY A 39 2.34 5.01 12.24
CA GLY A 39 2.17 3.68 11.66
C GLY A 39 3.40 3.25 10.87
N GLY A 40 3.45 1.98 10.52
CA GLY A 40 4.46 1.39 9.66
C GLY A 40 4.05 -0.01 9.22
N GLY A 41 4.01 -0.22 7.92
CA GLY A 41 3.73 -1.51 7.29
C GLY A 41 5.00 -2.08 6.65
N ILE A 42 5.54 -3.15 7.21
CA ILE A 42 6.73 -3.82 6.66
C ILE A 42 6.27 -5.06 5.90
N TYR A 43 6.47 -5.03 4.60
CA TYR A 43 6.01 -6.08 3.70
C TYR A 43 6.47 -7.47 4.16
N ASN A 44 5.54 -8.42 4.14
CA ASN A 44 5.72 -9.80 4.57
C ASN A 44 6.30 -9.94 5.99
N SER A 45 6.07 -8.96 6.86
CA SER A 45 6.57 -8.99 8.24
C SER A 45 5.49 -8.58 9.24
N TYR A 46 5.13 -7.31 9.30
CA TYR A 46 4.13 -6.83 10.25
C TYR A 46 3.49 -5.50 9.84
N THR A 47 2.31 -5.25 10.36
CA THR A 47 1.70 -3.93 10.52
C THR A 47 1.94 -3.45 11.96
N LEU A 48 2.44 -2.23 12.15
CA LEU A 48 2.58 -1.63 13.47
C LEU A 48 1.91 -0.26 13.49
N THR A 49 1.04 0.00 14.45
CA THR A 49 0.32 1.27 14.56
C THR A 49 0.00 1.63 16.02
N THR A 50 -0.38 2.88 16.25
CA THR A 50 -0.73 3.39 17.58
C THR A 50 -2.22 3.21 17.84
N ALA A 51 -2.59 2.53 18.95
CA ALA A 51 -3.95 2.07 19.18
C ALA A 51 -4.91 3.15 19.69
N ARG A 52 -4.40 4.24 20.30
CA ARG A 52 -5.24 5.26 20.96
C ARG A 52 -5.36 6.57 20.19
N HIS A 53 -4.67 6.70 19.07
CA HIS A 53 -4.80 7.90 18.24
C HIS A 53 -6.15 7.93 17.49
N PRO A 54 -6.84 9.07 17.35
CA PRO A 54 -8.11 9.15 16.61
C PRO A 54 -8.07 8.65 15.18
N MET A 55 -6.89 8.72 14.52
CA MET A 55 -6.68 8.20 13.17
C MET A 55 -6.25 6.72 13.13
N PHE A 56 -6.40 5.97 14.22
CA PHE A 56 -6.03 4.55 14.26
C PHE A 56 -6.66 3.74 13.11
N SER A 57 -7.98 3.83 12.95
CA SER A 57 -8.71 3.02 11.96
C SER A 57 -8.22 3.24 10.51
N PRO A 58 -8.12 4.47 9.98
CA PRO A 58 -7.57 4.66 8.64
C PRO A 58 -6.09 4.28 8.53
N VAL A 59 -5.28 4.52 9.56
CA VAL A 59 -3.83 4.25 9.53
C VAL A 59 -3.57 2.74 9.55
N VAL A 60 -4.20 1.96 10.43
CA VAL A 60 -3.97 0.50 10.47
C VAL A 60 -4.33 -0.16 9.14
N VAL A 61 -5.39 0.30 8.47
CA VAL A 61 -5.80 -0.23 7.16
C VAL A 61 -4.79 0.16 6.06
N HIS A 62 -4.28 1.39 6.09
CA HIS A 62 -3.22 1.85 5.18
C HIS A 62 -1.95 1.00 5.34
N GLU A 63 -1.44 0.88 6.57
CA GLU A 63 -0.22 0.11 6.87
C GLU A 63 -0.38 -1.39 6.56
N PHE A 64 -1.59 -1.93 6.72
CA PHE A 64 -1.91 -3.28 6.27
C PHE A 64 -1.81 -3.42 4.75
N GLY A 65 -2.17 -2.40 3.99
CA GLY A 65 -1.95 -2.35 2.53
C GLY A 65 -0.50 -2.56 2.14
N HIS A 66 0.44 -1.91 2.84
CA HIS A 66 1.87 -2.12 2.64
C HIS A 66 2.32 -3.52 3.07
N SER A 67 2.06 -3.86 4.31
CA SER A 67 2.64 -5.04 4.95
C SER A 67 2.09 -6.36 4.42
N PHE A 68 0.81 -6.43 4.07
CA PHE A 68 0.15 -7.63 3.56
C PHE A 68 0.21 -7.72 2.04
N ALA A 69 -0.16 -6.66 1.33
CA ALA A 69 -0.35 -6.71 -0.13
C ALA A 69 0.74 -5.98 -0.93
N ALA A 70 1.81 -5.53 -0.28
CA ALA A 70 2.91 -4.82 -0.93
C ALA A 70 2.45 -3.63 -1.78
N LEU A 71 1.46 -2.89 -1.30
CA LEU A 71 1.00 -1.69 -1.98
C LEU A 71 1.94 -0.52 -1.66
N ALA A 72 2.29 0.26 -2.66
CA ALA A 72 3.03 1.50 -2.48
C ALA A 72 2.13 2.63 -1.98
N ASP A 73 2.75 3.66 -1.40
CA ASP A 73 2.10 4.95 -1.19
C ASP A 73 1.68 5.57 -2.53
N GLU A 74 0.46 6.09 -2.60
CA GLU A 74 -0.06 6.75 -3.81
C GLU A 74 0.04 8.29 -3.74
N TYR A 75 0.80 8.81 -2.78
CA TYR A 75 1.17 10.23 -2.68
C TYR A 75 2.61 10.46 -3.13
N GLY A 76 2.99 11.73 -3.33
CA GLY A 76 4.34 12.13 -3.67
C GLY A 76 4.69 13.46 -3.04
N TYR A 77 5.99 13.71 -2.89
CA TYR A 77 6.59 14.93 -2.36
C TYR A 77 7.62 15.45 -3.35
N ASP A 78 7.64 16.76 -3.60
CA ASP A 78 8.56 17.38 -4.57
C ASP A 78 10.03 17.32 -4.12
N GLU A 79 10.27 17.20 -2.82
CA GLU A 79 11.60 17.15 -2.21
C GLU A 79 12.22 15.75 -2.16
N TYR A 80 11.48 14.72 -2.62
CA TYR A 80 11.96 13.34 -2.56
C TYR A 80 12.90 13.02 -3.73
N THR A 81 14.02 12.36 -3.42
CA THR A 81 14.88 11.79 -4.48
C THR A 81 14.12 10.69 -5.21
N PRO A 82 14.03 10.75 -6.54
CA PRO A 82 13.32 9.72 -7.30
C PRO A 82 13.91 8.33 -7.06
N GLU A 83 13.07 7.39 -6.62
CA GLU A 83 13.42 5.98 -6.43
C GLU A 83 13.08 5.17 -7.69
N TYR A 84 11.98 5.53 -8.36
CA TYR A 84 11.50 4.85 -9.56
C TYR A 84 11.91 5.63 -10.81
N THR A 85 12.50 4.91 -11.77
CA THR A 85 12.88 5.47 -13.06
C THR A 85 12.01 4.90 -14.19
N PRO A 86 11.90 5.59 -15.34
CA PRO A 86 11.09 5.10 -16.47
C PRO A 86 11.56 3.74 -17.04
N GLU A 87 12.81 3.35 -16.75
CA GLU A 87 13.41 2.10 -17.23
C GLU A 87 13.00 0.88 -16.41
N THR A 88 12.49 1.10 -15.19
CA THR A 88 12.16 0.03 -14.25
C THR A 88 10.69 0.09 -13.85
N GLU A 89 9.94 -0.99 -14.07
CA GLU A 89 8.57 -1.11 -13.56
C GLU A 89 8.62 -1.41 -12.05
N PRO A 90 7.92 -0.63 -11.21
CA PRO A 90 7.74 -0.95 -9.80
C PRO A 90 7.13 -2.33 -9.61
N TRP A 91 7.57 -3.07 -8.61
CA TRP A 91 6.99 -4.37 -8.27
C TRP A 91 5.63 -4.24 -7.56
N GLU A 92 5.36 -3.11 -6.95
CA GLU A 92 4.09 -2.81 -6.29
C GLU A 92 2.94 -2.72 -7.29
N GLN A 93 1.80 -3.32 -6.91
CA GLN A 93 0.68 -3.54 -7.83
C GLN A 93 -0.13 -2.28 -8.17
N ASN A 94 -0.02 -1.23 -7.37
CA ASN A 94 -0.85 -0.03 -7.44
C ASN A 94 -0.17 1.21 -8.02
N ILE A 95 1.11 1.12 -8.36
CA ILE A 95 1.87 2.17 -9.07
C ILE A 95 2.56 1.61 -10.31
N THR A 96 2.91 2.47 -11.27
CA THR A 96 3.60 2.11 -12.52
C THR A 96 4.44 3.26 -13.04
N THR A 97 5.55 2.94 -13.67
CA THR A 97 6.34 3.86 -14.52
C THR A 97 5.94 3.77 -16.00
N LEU A 98 4.92 3.00 -16.32
CA LEU A 98 4.46 2.65 -17.67
C LEU A 98 5.41 1.73 -18.44
N LYS A 99 6.44 1.19 -17.79
CA LYS A 99 7.38 0.27 -18.43
C LYS A 99 6.70 -1.05 -18.80
N ASP A 100 5.91 -1.61 -17.87
CA ASP A 100 5.10 -2.81 -18.11
C ASP A 100 3.74 -2.74 -17.39
N LEU A 101 2.85 -1.94 -17.92
CA LEU A 101 1.50 -1.81 -17.38
C LEU A 101 0.62 -3.05 -17.60
N SER A 102 1.01 -3.96 -18.50
CA SER A 102 0.24 -5.15 -18.84
C SER A 102 0.07 -6.11 -17.66
N VAL A 103 1.09 -6.21 -16.79
CA VAL A 103 1.07 -7.05 -15.58
C VAL A 103 0.27 -6.45 -14.42
N LYS A 104 -0.19 -5.22 -14.56
CA LYS A 104 -0.90 -4.46 -13.51
C LYS A 104 -2.36 -4.25 -13.88
N TRP A 105 -2.80 -3.02 -14.07
CA TRP A 105 -4.21 -2.71 -14.38
C TRP A 105 -4.44 -2.24 -15.83
N GLY A 106 -3.47 -2.43 -16.72
CA GLY A 106 -3.57 -2.03 -18.12
C GLY A 106 -4.85 -2.52 -18.80
N ASN A 107 -5.26 -3.76 -18.52
CA ASN A 107 -6.48 -4.36 -19.04
C ASN A 107 -7.79 -3.76 -18.49
N GLN A 108 -7.73 -2.89 -17.50
CA GLN A 108 -8.89 -2.19 -16.92
C GLN A 108 -9.00 -0.74 -17.42
N LEU A 109 -8.02 -0.29 -18.21
CA LEU A 109 -8.03 1.07 -18.72
C LEU A 109 -8.99 1.23 -19.89
N PRO A 110 -9.68 2.39 -20.01
CA PRO A 110 -10.40 2.74 -21.23
C PRO A 110 -9.45 2.80 -22.44
N ALA A 111 -9.92 2.43 -23.63
CA ALA A 111 -9.13 2.42 -24.86
C ALA A 111 -8.43 3.77 -25.16
N ASN A 112 -9.04 4.88 -24.78
CA ASN A 112 -8.52 6.24 -25.03
C ASN A 112 -8.17 6.95 -23.71
N VAL A 113 -7.54 6.26 -22.77
CA VAL A 113 -7.09 6.88 -21.52
C VAL A 113 -6.04 7.96 -21.78
N LYS A 114 -6.23 9.14 -21.19
CA LYS A 114 -5.22 10.21 -21.25
C LYS A 114 -4.11 9.92 -20.24
N ILE A 115 -2.87 10.18 -20.65
CA ILE A 115 -1.67 10.03 -19.80
C ILE A 115 -0.96 11.38 -19.69
N PRO A 116 -0.88 12.00 -18.52
CA PRO A 116 -1.60 11.60 -17.30
C PRO A 116 -3.11 11.79 -17.41
N THR A 117 -3.86 10.98 -16.68
CA THR A 117 -5.33 11.16 -16.56
C THR A 117 -5.61 12.42 -15.75
N PRO A 118 -6.41 13.37 -16.26
CA PRO A 118 -6.68 14.61 -15.53
C PRO A 118 -7.42 14.38 -14.21
N VAL A 119 -6.96 15.04 -13.17
CA VAL A 119 -7.62 15.08 -11.85
C VAL A 119 -8.80 16.01 -11.92
N THR A 120 -10.01 15.46 -12.05
CA THR A 120 -11.27 16.22 -12.18
C THR A 120 -12.40 15.48 -11.47
N SER A 121 -13.50 16.20 -11.14
CA SER A 121 -14.70 15.57 -10.57
C SER A 121 -15.29 14.49 -11.48
N LYS A 122 -15.22 14.66 -12.80
CA LYS A 122 -15.67 13.68 -13.79
C LYS A 122 -14.89 12.37 -13.75
N ASN A 123 -13.62 12.41 -13.34
CA ASN A 123 -12.72 11.26 -13.28
C ASN A 123 -12.57 10.70 -11.87
N LYS A 124 -13.21 11.28 -10.85
CA LYS A 124 -13.04 10.93 -9.45
C LYS A 124 -13.21 9.43 -9.13
N LYS A 125 -14.07 8.73 -9.88
CA LYS A 125 -14.36 7.30 -9.69
C LYS A 125 -13.97 6.45 -10.92
N LYS A 126 -12.92 6.83 -11.63
CA LYS A 126 -12.46 6.11 -12.83
C LYS A 126 -11.07 5.59 -12.64
N ILE A 127 -10.84 4.37 -13.10
CA ILE A 127 -9.50 3.82 -13.28
C ILE A 127 -8.81 4.59 -14.40
N GLY A 128 -7.57 5.01 -14.16
CA GLY A 128 -6.77 5.79 -15.10
C GLY A 128 -5.28 5.66 -14.81
N LEU A 129 -4.54 6.69 -15.22
CA LEU A 129 -3.10 6.84 -15.00
C LEU A 129 -2.85 8.24 -14.43
N TYR A 130 -3.09 8.39 -13.13
CA TYR A 130 -2.96 9.67 -12.44
C TYR A 130 -1.50 9.86 -11.98
N GLU A 131 -0.86 10.91 -12.45
CA GLU A 131 0.54 11.17 -12.11
C GLU A 131 0.74 11.41 -10.61
N GLY A 132 1.83 10.87 -10.09
CA GLY A 132 2.22 10.89 -8.68
C GLY A 132 1.90 9.58 -7.95
N GLY A 133 2.87 9.10 -7.17
CA GLY A 133 2.84 7.86 -6.37
C GLY A 133 4.26 7.41 -6.04
N GLY A 134 4.44 6.46 -5.12
CA GLY A 134 5.76 5.99 -4.70
C GLY A 134 6.65 7.11 -4.17
N ASN A 135 6.06 8.03 -3.40
CA ASN A 135 6.71 9.24 -2.90
C ASN A 135 7.20 10.24 -3.97
N GLN A 136 6.92 10.00 -5.26
CA GLN A 136 7.29 10.87 -6.37
C GLN A 136 6.08 11.60 -6.94
N THR A 137 6.26 12.85 -7.35
CA THR A 137 5.21 13.67 -7.98
C THR A 137 5.19 13.50 -9.49
N LYS A 138 6.28 12.96 -10.11
CA LYS A 138 6.47 12.83 -11.55
C LYS A 138 6.93 11.44 -11.96
N ASN A 139 6.58 11.04 -13.19
CA ASN A 139 7.02 9.80 -13.85
C ASN A 139 6.57 8.50 -13.18
N VAL A 140 5.77 8.57 -12.13
CA VAL A 140 5.07 7.44 -11.51
C VAL A 140 3.57 7.71 -11.57
N TYR A 141 2.80 6.69 -11.84
CA TYR A 141 1.35 6.80 -12.00
C TYR A 141 0.63 5.82 -11.09
N ARG A 142 -0.48 6.26 -10.52
CA ARG A 142 -1.40 5.45 -9.73
C ARG A 142 -2.72 5.24 -10.48
N ALA A 143 -3.46 4.22 -10.09
CA ALA A 143 -4.65 3.79 -10.82
C ALA A 143 -5.89 4.68 -10.60
N TYR A 144 -5.95 5.40 -9.48
CA TYR A 144 -7.16 6.10 -9.05
C TYR A 144 -6.85 7.49 -8.50
N GLN A 145 -7.83 8.39 -8.55
CA GLN A 145 -7.63 9.76 -8.11
C GLN A 145 -7.42 9.87 -6.60
N ASP A 146 -8.15 9.06 -5.82
CA ASP A 146 -8.00 8.96 -4.36
C ASP A 146 -8.19 7.51 -3.90
N CYS A 147 -7.45 7.10 -2.87
CA CYS A 147 -7.37 5.75 -2.36
C CYS A 147 -6.91 5.76 -0.90
N ARG A 148 -7.21 4.69 -0.15
CA ARG A 148 -6.63 4.50 1.19
C ARG A 148 -5.10 4.58 1.19
N MET A 149 -4.43 4.13 0.13
CA MET A 149 -2.98 4.24 -0.02
C MET A 149 -2.51 5.67 -0.36
N ARG A 150 -3.42 6.62 -0.51
CA ARG A 150 -3.10 8.02 -0.79
C ARG A 150 -3.47 8.96 0.34
N THR A 151 -4.67 8.82 0.90
CA THR A 151 -5.19 9.72 1.94
C THR A 151 -5.93 8.96 3.02
N ASN A 152 -5.80 9.42 4.26
CA ASN A 152 -6.56 8.88 5.39
C ASN A 152 -8.06 9.22 5.32
N THR A 153 -8.47 10.15 4.47
CA THR A 153 -9.87 10.53 4.25
C THR A 153 -10.58 9.65 3.21
N ALA A 154 -9.83 8.91 2.38
CA ALA A 154 -10.41 7.93 1.49
C ALA A 154 -11.12 6.83 2.31
N GLN A 155 -12.37 6.50 1.95
CA GLN A 155 -13.16 5.53 2.71
C GLN A 155 -12.64 4.09 2.53
N GLU A 156 -12.04 3.80 1.38
CA GLU A 156 -11.65 2.45 0.99
C GLU A 156 -10.41 2.43 0.09
N PHE A 157 -9.88 1.26 -0.13
CA PHE A 157 -8.90 1.02 -1.19
C PHE A 157 -9.55 1.20 -2.57
N CYS A 158 -8.81 1.75 -3.51
CA CYS A 158 -9.29 1.83 -4.90
C CYS A 158 -9.46 0.43 -5.52
N PRO A 159 -10.20 0.29 -6.64
CA PRO A 159 -10.47 -1.02 -7.24
C PRO A 159 -9.21 -1.84 -7.58
N VAL A 160 -8.11 -1.19 -7.94
CA VAL A 160 -6.85 -1.87 -8.25
C VAL A 160 -6.20 -2.42 -6.97
N CYS A 161 -6.13 -1.62 -5.90
CA CYS A 161 -5.65 -2.07 -4.59
C CYS A 161 -6.53 -3.19 -4.01
N GLN A 162 -7.85 -3.08 -4.12
CA GLN A 162 -8.78 -4.14 -3.71
C GLN A 162 -8.54 -5.45 -4.47
N ARG A 163 -8.25 -5.37 -5.78
CA ARG A 163 -7.91 -6.55 -6.58
C ARG A 163 -6.63 -7.22 -6.10
N ALA A 164 -5.59 -6.45 -5.80
CA ALA A 164 -4.33 -6.98 -5.27
C ALA A 164 -4.55 -7.70 -3.94
N LEU A 165 -5.26 -7.06 -3.00
CA LEU A 165 -5.63 -7.66 -1.72
C LEU A 165 -6.44 -8.95 -1.88
N LYS A 166 -7.49 -8.94 -2.72
CA LYS A 166 -8.35 -10.11 -2.96
C LYS A 166 -7.58 -11.27 -3.55
N ARG A 167 -6.68 -11.02 -4.50
CA ARG A 167 -5.83 -12.09 -5.10
C ARG A 167 -4.96 -12.75 -4.05
N LEU A 168 -4.36 -11.97 -3.15
CA LEU A 168 -3.53 -12.53 -2.10
C LEU A 168 -4.35 -13.28 -1.04
N ILE A 169 -5.50 -12.75 -0.64
CA ILE A 169 -6.43 -13.47 0.26
C ILE A 169 -6.86 -14.81 -0.38
N GLN A 170 -7.21 -14.81 -1.66
CA GLN A 170 -7.57 -16.04 -2.38
C GLN A 170 -6.43 -17.05 -2.39
N PHE A 171 -5.20 -16.62 -2.59
CA PHE A 171 -4.03 -17.50 -2.49
C PHE A 171 -3.96 -18.22 -1.14
N TYR A 172 -4.07 -17.49 -0.03
CA TYR A 172 -4.05 -18.10 1.31
C TYR A 172 -5.24 -19.02 1.61
N VAL A 173 -6.40 -18.72 1.02
CA VAL A 173 -7.63 -19.51 1.30
C VAL A 173 -7.75 -20.77 0.41
N THR A 174 -7.26 -20.68 -0.85
CA THR A 174 -7.45 -21.76 -1.83
C THR A 174 -6.22 -22.60 -2.07
N GLU A 175 -5.02 -22.05 -1.89
CA GLU A 175 -3.73 -22.70 -2.16
C GLU A 175 -2.94 -22.98 -0.87
N GLY A 176 -3.56 -22.78 0.29
CA GLY A 176 -2.97 -23.17 1.56
C GLY A 176 -2.56 -24.67 1.50
N PRO A 177 -1.44 -25.09 2.15
CA PRO A 177 -0.96 -26.46 2.09
C PRO A 177 -2.11 -27.38 2.44
N ALA A 178 -2.34 -28.40 1.59
CA ALA A 178 -3.30 -29.45 1.91
C ALA A 178 -2.94 -29.96 3.30
N ALA A 179 -3.88 -29.87 4.25
CA ALA A 179 -3.69 -30.44 5.58
C ALA A 179 -3.42 -31.95 5.36
N GLU A 180 -2.16 -32.37 5.63
CA GLU A 180 -1.80 -33.79 5.70
C GLU A 180 -2.46 -34.45 6.90
#